data_67c80385e4dbef3a62e123af444053b7
#
_entry.id   67c80385e4dbef3a62e123af444053b7
#
_cell.length_a   1.000
_cell.length_b   1.000
_cell.length_c   1.000
_cell.angle_alpha   90.00
_cell.angle_beta   90.00
_cell.angle_gamma   90.00
#
_symmetry.space_group_name_H-M   'P 1'
#
loop_
_entity.id
_entity.type
_entity.pdbx_description
1 polymer ?
#
loop_
_entity_poly.entity_id
_entity_poly.type
_entity_poly.pdbx_seq_one_letter_code
_entity_poly.pdbx_strand_id
1 'polypeptide(L)'
;SVVLGTILGLILKKRLPSSFRTIVMTSSGLVTLVLGLSMAGSANSTLGVLFALIIGGFIGFGLRIEERIEAFGNKFQKEGEEGSFGLAFLNSSVLFCSGAMSIVGSINAGTTGDGSLILIKSVMDGFMAIVFASTYGRGVFLSAFTVLIYQGFFVLAGSAISPILGETGISDIAAAGGYLLLMIGLSLLDIRKTKTANFLPALVFAPVFGWAFSFLA
;
A
#
# COMPACT_ATOMS: atom_id res chain seq x y z
N SER A 1 -7.67 -6.89 12.53
CA SER A 1 -7.92 -5.45 12.47
C SER A 1 -8.54 -5.04 11.13
N VAL A 2 -7.91 -5.30 9.97
CA VAL A 2 -8.39 -4.90 8.63
C VAL A 2 -9.81 -5.40 8.36
N VAL A 3 -10.12 -6.66 8.66
CA VAL A 3 -11.46 -7.24 8.47
C VAL A 3 -12.51 -6.50 9.29
N LEU A 4 -12.25 -6.29 10.58
CA LEU A 4 -13.18 -5.57 11.48
C LEU A 4 -13.34 -4.11 11.03
N GLY A 5 -12.24 -3.44 10.71
CA GLY A 5 -12.26 -2.08 10.18
C GLY A 5 -13.07 -1.99 8.88
N THR A 6 -12.90 -2.95 7.97
CA THR A 6 -13.67 -2.99 6.71
C THR A 6 -15.16 -3.15 6.97
N ILE A 7 -15.57 -4.04 7.87
CA ILE A 7 -17.00 -4.24 8.20
C ILE A 7 -17.59 -2.94 8.74
N LEU A 8 -16.91 -2.30 9.70
CA LEU A 8 -17.36 -1.02 10.26
C LEU A 8 -17.44 0.08 9.18
N GLY A 9 -16.43 0.17 8.32
CA GLY A 9 -16.41 1.12 7.21
C GLY A 9 -17.56 0.92 6.22
N LEU A 10 -17.90 -0.32 5.89
CA LEU A 10 -19.03 -0.66 5.02
C LEU A 10 -20.39 -0.32 5.66
N ILE A 11 -20.53 -0.48 6.96
CA ILE A 11 -21.74 -0.07 7.69
C ILE A 11 -21.89 1.46 7.64
N LEU A 12 -20.80 2.18 7.88
CA LEU A 12 -20.76 3.64 7.78
C LEU A 12 -21.11 4.11 6.36
N LYS A 13 -20.53 3.49 5.32
CA LYS A 13 -20.82 3.83 3.91
C LYS A 13 -22.31 3.81 3.59
N LYS A 14 -23.06 2.83 4.11
CA LYS A 14 -24.50 2.70 3.87
C LYS A 14 -25.35 3.79 4.56
N ARG A 15 -24.82 4.42 5.59
CA ARG A 15 -25.54 5.40 6.42
C ARG A 15 -25.19 6.85 6.09
N LEU A 16 -24.12 7.08 5.31
CA LEU A 16 -23.63 8.42 5.02
C LEU A 16 -24.31 9.01 3.78
N PRO A 17 -24.89 10.22 3.86
CA PRO A 17 -25.32 10.99 2.70
C PRO A 17 -24.14 11.26 1.73
N SER A 18 -24.44 11.52 0.46
CA SER A 18 -23.44 11.78 -0.58
C SER A 18 -22.45 12.91 -0.23
N SER A 19 -22.93 13.96 0.46
CA SER A 19 -22.09 15.07 0.92
C SER A 19 -20.99 14.62 1.91
N PHE A 20 -21.30 13.68 2.79
CA PHE A 20 -20.32 13.12 3.72
C PHE A 20 -19.27 12.25 3.01
N ARG A 21 -19.65 11.59 1.90
CA ARG A 21 -18.71 10.81 1.09
C ARG A 21 -17.58 11.70 0.55
N THR A 22 -17.90 12.89 0.06
CA THR A 22 -16.88 13.85 -0.40
C THR A 22 -15.93 14.25 0.74
N ILE A 23 -16.46 14.53 1.93
CA ILE A 23 -15.63 14.86 3.10
C ILE A 23 -14.68 13.70 3.44
N VAL A 24 -15.22 12.47 3.49
CA VAL A 24 -14.41 11.27 3.79
C VAL A 24 -13.35 11.05 2.72
N MET A 25 -13.69 11.17 1.43
CA MET A 25 -12.72 11.02 0.34
C MET A 25 -11.61 12.06 0.39
N THR A 26 -11.98 13.34 0.60
CA THR A 26 -11.00 14.43 0.70
C THR A 26 -10.08 14.23 1.91
N SER A 27 -10.65 13.95 3.08
CA SER A 27 -9.87 13.71 4.30
C SER A 27 -8.94 12.50 4.14
N SER A 28 -9.44 11.40 3.56
CA SER A 28 -8.61 10.21 3.27
C SER A 28 -7.49 10.52 2.30
N GLY A 29 -7.78 11.28 1.24
CA GLY A 29 -6.79 11.70 0.25
C GLY A 29 -5.68 12.52 0.90
N LEU A 30 -6.02 13.50 1.73
CA LEU A 30 -5.05 14.32 2.45
C LEU A 30 -4.17 13.50 3.40
N VAL A 31 -4.77 12.61 4.19
CA VAL A 31 -4.02 11.73 5.11
C VAL A 31 -3.10 10.81 4.32
N THR A 32 -3.57 10.24 3.21
CA THR A 32 -2.76 9.37 2.34
C THR A 32 -1.59 10.14 1.72
N LEU A 33 -1.78 11.41 1.33
CA LEU A 33 -0.68 12.26 0.83
C LEU A 33 0.36 12.53 1.92
N VAL A 34 -0.06 12.85 3.14
CA VAL A 34 0.86 13.10 4.25
C VAL A 34 1.67 11.83 4.59
N LEU A 35 1.01 10.67 4.66
CA LEU A 35 1.68 9.39 4.86
C LEU A 35 2.66 9.08 3.72
N GLY A 36 2.21 9.25 2.48
CA GLY A 36 3.04 9.04 1.30
C GLY A 36 4.27 9.94 1.28
N LEU A 37 4.12 11.22 1.62
CA LEU A 37 5.23 12.19 1.70
C LEU A 37 6.23 11.82 2.80
N SER A 38 5.73 11.47 3.99
CA SER A 38 6.56 11.02 5.11
C SER A 38 7.39 9.78 4.73
N MET A 39 6.77 8.80 4.06
CA MET A 39 7.44 7.58 3.62
C MET A 39 8.41 7.83 2.46
N ALA A 40 8.03 8.67 1.47
CA ALA A 40 8.90 9.04 0.36
C ALA A 40 10.18 9.73 0.84
N GLY A 41 10.10 10.50 1.93
CA GLY A 41 11.25 11.15 2.56
C GLY A 41 12.23 10.21 3.25
N SER A 42 11.90 8.94 3.44
CA SER A 42 12.79 7.93 4.05
C SER A 42 13.75 7.26 3.05
N ALA A 43 13.77 7.69 1.78
CA ALA A 43 14.64 7.13 0.76
C ALA A 43 16.12 7.25 1.17
N ASN A 44 16.84 6.13 1.14
CA ASN A 44 18.30 6.16 1.27
C ASN A 44 18.95 6.75 0.01
N SER A 45 18.41 6.40 -1.17
CA SER A 45 18.81 6.98 -2.45
C SER A 45 17.59 7.44 -3.25
N THR A 46 17.33 8.75 -3.25
CA THR A 46 16.24 9.34 -4.04
C THR A 46 16.38 9.03 -5.53
N LEU A 47 17.62 9.02 -6.04
CA LEU A 47 17.91 8.66 -7.42
C LEU A 47 17.60 7.19 -7.70
N GLY A 48 17.96 6.30 -6.79
CA GLY A 48 17.63 4.87 -6.88
C GLY A 48 16.13 4.63 -6.93
N VAL A 49 15.37 5.30 -6.06
CA VAL A 49 13.89 5.21 -6.06
C VAL A 49 13.31 5.78 -7.36
N LEU A 50 13.85 6.88 -7.90
CA LEU A 50 13.42 7.43 -9.18
C LEU A 50 13.56 6.40 -10.31
N PHE A 51 14.73 5.76 -10.44
CA PHE A 51 14.94 4.73 -11.45
C PHE A 51 14.06 3.50 -11.21
N ALA A 52 13.85 3.10 -9.96
CA ALA A 52 12.94 2.02 -9.61
C ALA A 52 11.50 2.32 -10.07
N LEU A 53 11.02 3.55 -9.86
CA LEU A 53 9.69 3.99 -10.32
C LEU A 53 9.60 4.00 -11.85
N ILE A 54 10.61 4.52 -12.54
CA ILE A 54 10.60 4.58 -14.01
C ILE A 54 10.61 3.17 -14.59
N ILE A 55 11.57 2.33 -14.21
CA ILE A 55 11.73 0.98 -14.77
C ILE A 55 10.59 0.08 -14.32
N GLY A 56 10.23 0.14 -13.02
CA GLY A 56 9.09 -0.59 -12.48
C GLY A 56 7.79 -0.21 -13.17
N GLY A 57 7.58 1.09 -13.42
CA GLY A 57 6.44 1.62 -14.16
C GLY A 57 6.37 1.12 -15.60
N PHE A 58 7.50 1.12 -16.33
CA PHE A 58 7.58 0.56 -17.69
C PHE A 58 7.23 -0.94 -17.72
N ILE A 59 7.81 -1.71 -16.80
CA ILE A 59 7.54 -3.15 -16.70
C ILE A 59 6.06 -3.38 -16.36
N GLY A 60 5.53 -2.69 -15.36
CA GLY A 60 4.15 -2.85 -14.94
C GLY A 60 3.14 -2.43 -16.00
N PHE A 61 3.43 -1.36 -16.75
CA PHE A 61 2.63 -0.94 -17.88
C PHE A 61 2.67 -1.97 -19.02
N GLY A 62 3.84 -2.51 -19.35
CA GLY A 62 4.00 -3.58 -20.33
C GLY A 62 3.26 -4.86 -19.95
N LEU A 63 3.28 -5.21 -18.67
CA LEU A 63 2.54 -6.35 -18.12
C LEU A 63 1.05 -6.08 -17.90
N ARG A 64 0.61 -4.83 -18.04
CA ARG A 64 -0.79 -4.39 -17.78
C ARG A 64 -1.29 -4.84 -16.42
N ILE A 65 -0.49 -4.56 -15.37
CA ILE A 65 -0.77 -5.07 -14.02
C ILE A 65 -2.10 -4.53 -13.50
N GLU A 66 -2.36 -3.24 -13.68
CA GLU A 66 -3.61 -2.62 -13.22
C GLU A 66 -4.83 -3.23 -13.89
N GLU A 67 -4.80 -3.38 -15.21
CA GLU A 67 -5.90 -3.97 -15.98
C GLU A 67 -6.17 -5.43 -15.54
N ARG A 68 -5.12 -6.19 -15.24
CA ARG A 68 -5.27 -7.57 -14.73
C ARG A 68 -5.89 -7.60 -13.34
N ILE A 69 -5.49 -6.69 -12.45
CA ILE A 69 -6.05 -6.58 -11.10
C ILE A 69 -7.50 -6.11 -11.17
N GLU A 70 -7.82 -5.14 -12.01
CA GLU A 70 -9.19 -4.70 -12.23
C GLU A 70 -10.05 -5.82 -12.81
N ALA A 71 -9.56 -6.54 -13.83
CA ALA A 71 -10.27 -7.67 -14.41
C ALA A 71 -10.52 -8.79 -13.38
N PHE A 72 -9.54 -9.06 -12.52
CA PHE A 72 -9.71 -9.99 -11.40
C PHE A 72 -10.75 -9.47 -10.41
N GLY A 73 -10.65 -8.19 -10.03
CA GLY A 73 -11.58 -7.55 -9.09
C GLY A 73 -13.02 -7.52 -9.62
N ASN A 74 -13.19 -7.28 -10.91
CA ASN A 74 -14.52 -7.22 -11.53
C ASN A 74 -15.28 -8.56 -11.46
N LYS A 75 -14.58 -9.70 -11.31
CA LYS A 75 -15.22 -11.01 -11.07
C LYS A 75 -15.93 -11.07 -9.71
N PHE A 76 -15.52 -10.25 -8.77
CA PHE A 76 -16.09 -10.17 -7.41
C PHE A 76 -17.01 -8.96 -7.21
N GLN A 77 -17.11 -8.08 -8.23
CA GLN A 77 -17.99 -6.93 -8.18
C GLN A 77 -19.43 -7.36 -8.38
N LYS A 78 -20.32 -6.89 -7.50
CA LYS A 78 -21.75 -7.12 -7.64
C LYS A 78 -22.40 -6.03 -8.47
N GLU A 79 -23.45 -6.38 -9.20
CA GLU A 79 -24.28 -5.42 -9.92
C GLU A 79 -24.81 -4.33 -8.97
N GLY A 80 -24.71 -3.07 -9.39
CA GLY A 80 -25.16 -1.92 -8.59
C GLY A 80 -24.15 -1.40 -7.56
N GLU A 81 -22.92 -1.95 -7.48
CA GLU A 81 -21.88 -1.36 -6.64
C GLU A 81 -21.20 -0.17 -7.31
N GLU A 82 -21.19 0.97 -6.63
CA GLU A 82 -20.40 2.13 -7.04
C GLU A 82 -18.91 1.92 -6.72
N GLY A 83 -18.04 2.15 -7.70
CA GLY A 83 -16.60 2.04 -7.60
C GLY A 83 -16.05 0.70 -8.11
N SER A 84 -14.74 0.64 -8.34
CA SER A 84 -14.05 -0.58 -8.77
C SER A 84 -13.61 -1.38 -7.55
N PHE A 85 -14.06 -2.63 -7.44
CA PHE A 85 -13.61 -3.57 -6.41
C PHE A 85 -12.08 -3.78 -6.49
N GLY A 86 -11.55 -3.88 -7.72
CA GLY A 86 -10.11 -4.06 -7.96
C GLY A 86 -9.28 -2.88 -7.46
N LEU A 87 -9.72 -1.64 -7.71
CA LEU A 87 -9.05 -0.44 -7.20
C LEU A 87 -9.13 -0.34 -5.67
N ALA A 88 -10.26 -0.69 -5.06
CA ALA A 88 -10.40 -0.74 -3.61
C ALA A 88 -9.40 -1.73 -2.99
N PHE A 89 -9.32 -2.94 -3.54
CA PHE A 89 -8.39 -3.97 -3.14
C PHE A 89 -6.94 -3.52 -3.29
N LEU A 90 -6.59 -2.97 -4.44
CA LEU A 90 -5.24 -2.54 -4.76
C LEU A 90 -4.77 -1.41 -3.85
N ASN A 91 -5.53 -0.32 -3.78
CA ASN A 91 -5.13 0.86 -3.01
C ASN A 91 -4.97 0.53 -1.52
N SER A 92 -5.87 -0.27 -0.95
CA SER A 92 -5.74 -0.72 0.44
C SER A 92 -4.58 -1.68 0.64
N SER A 93 -4.32 -2.59 -0.31
CA SER A 93 -3.17 -3.50 -0.23
C SER A 93 -1.84 -2.74 -0.27
N VAL A 94 -1.71 -1.76 -1.17
CA VAL A 94 -0.52 -0.90 -1.23
C VAL A 94 -0.35 -0.14 0.08
N LEU A 95 -1.41 0.50 0.59
CA LEU A 95 -1.34 1.23 1.85
C LEU A 95 -0.87 0.35 3.01
N PHE A 96 -1.45 -0.85 3.15
CA PHE A 96 -1.15 -1.71 4.30
C PHE A 96 0.19 -2.43 4.19
N CYS A 97 0.69 -2.70 2.99
CA CYS A 97 1.93 -3.45 2.78
C CYS A 97 3.17 -2.56 2.57
N SER A 98 3.02 -1.34 2.03
CA SER A 98 4.16 -0.53 1.60
C SER A 98 4.97 0.13 2.73
N GLY A 99 4.43 0.20 3.94
CA GLY A 99 5.10 0.86 5.06
C GLY A 99 6.29 0.06 5.60
N ALA A 100 7.41 0.72 5.92
CA ALA A 100 8.58 0.09 6.55
C ALA A 100 8.21 -0.70 7.82
N MET A 101 7.24 -0.22 8.60
CA MET A 101 6.76 -0.91 9.80
C MET A 101 6.16 -2.29 9.50
N SER A 102 5.59 -2.51 8.29
CA SER A 102 5.11 -3.84 7.87
C SER A 102 6.26 -4.83 7.74
N ILE A 103 7.37 -4.40 7.14
CA ILE A 103 8.54 -5.25 6.88
C ILE A 103 9.31 -5.46 8.17
N VAL A 104 9.75 -4.38 8.81
CA VAL A 104 10.53 -4.43 10.06
C VAL A 104 9.78 -5.15 11.16
N GLY A 105 8.50 -4.82 11.37
CA GLY A 105 7.69 -5.48 12.39
C GLY A 105 7.51 -6.97 12.15
N SER A 106 7.34 -7.37 10.87
CA SER A 106 7.20 -8.79 10.51
C SER A 106 8.52 -9.53 10.70
N ILE A 107 9.65 -8.94 10.30
CA ILE A 107 10.98 -9.52 10.52
C ILE A 107 11.26 -9.68 12.02
N ASN A 108 11.00 -8.64 12.84
CA ASN A 108 11.20 -8.70 14.28
C ASN A 108 10.35 -9.79 14.92
N ALA A 109 9.06 -9.87 14.56
CA ALA A 109 8.20 -10.92 15.08
C ALA A 109 8.69 -12.34 14.73
N GLY A 110 9.23 -12.52 13.51
CA GLY A 110 9.74 -13.81 13.08
C GLY A 110 11.11 -14.18 13.67
N THR A 111 11.97 -13.20 13.95
CA THR A 111 13.35 -13.43 14.41
C THR A 111 13.50 -13.40 15.92
N THR A 112 12.83 -12.47 16.59
CA THR A 112 12.95 -12.25 18.03
C THR A 112 11.70 -12.60 18.82
N GLY A 113 10.57 -12.87 18.13
CA GLY A 113 9.26 -13.05 18.76
C GLY A 113 8.59 -11.73 19.19
N ASP A 114 9.21 -10.57 18.94
CA ASP A 114 8.64 -9.27 19.29
C ASP A 114 7.61 -8.80 18.24
N GLY A 115 6.33 -8.96 18.56
CA GLY A 115 5.20 -8.53 17.73
C GLY A 115 4.72 -7.09 17.99
N SER A 116 5.39 -6.31 18.84
CA SER A 116 4.92 -4.99 19.28
C SER A 116 4.63 -4.04 18.10
N LEU A 117 5.53 -3.98 17.10
CA LEU A 117 5.36 -3.15 15.91
C LEU A 117 4.17 -3.59 15.06
N ILE A 118 3.98 -4.91 14.90
CA ILE A 118 2.81 -5.46 14.16
C ILE A 118 1.51 -5.11 14.89
N LEU A 119 1.48 -5.16 16.21
CA LEU A 119 0.29 -4.81 17.00
C LEU A 119 -0.07 -3.34 16.83
N ILE A 120 0.90 -2.43 16.98
CA ILE A 120 0.68 -0.99 16.75
C ILE A 120 0.17 -0.75 15.33
N LYS A 121 0.85 -1.31 14.33
CA LYS A 121 0.44 -1.22 12.94
C LYS A 121 -0.95 -1.78 12.70
N SER A 122 -1.28 -2.91 13.33
CA SER A 122 -2.59 -3.55 13.22
C SER A 122 -3.73 -2.63 13.67
N VAL A 123 -3.52 -1.83 14.72
CA VAL A 123 -4.49 -0.82 15.14
C VAL A 123 -4.62 0.27 14.08
N MET A 124 -3.49 0.80 13.59
CA MET A 124 -3.48 1.83 12.54
C MET A 124 -4.18 1.34 11.26
N ASP A 125 -3.85 0.13 10.80
CA ASP A 125 -4.46 -0.49 9.61
C ASP A 125 -5.97 -0.71 9.82
N GLY A 126 -6.40 -1.03 11.03
CA GLY A 126 -7.83 -1.14 11.38
C GLY A 126 -8.59 0.17 11.17
N PHE A 127 -8.04 1.29 11.67
CA PHE A 127 -8.63 2.61 11.45
C PHE A 127 -8.62 2.99 9.97
N MET A 128 -7.50 2.78 9.28
CA MET A 128 -7.42 3.08 7.84
C MET A 128 -8.36 2.19 7.02
N ALA A 129 -8.59 0.94 7.42
CA ALA A 129 -9.56 0.07 6.78
C ALA A 129 -11.00 0.58 6.90
N ILE A 130 -11.37 1.21 8.04
CA ILE A 130 -12.68 1.87 8.20
C ILE A 130 -12.82 2.98 7.14
N VAL A 131 -11.81 3.84 7.05
CA VAL A 131 -11.80 4.98 6.13
C VAL A 131 -11.85 4.51 4.68
N PHE A 132 -10.97 3.57 4.30
CA PHE A 132 -10.90 3.05 2.93
C PHE A 132 -12.15 2.26 2.53
N ALA A 133 -12.72 1.46 3.42
CA ALA A 133 -13.93 0.71 3.12
C ALA A 133 -15.16 1.61 3.00
N SER A 134 -15.24 2.69 3.78
CA SER A 134 -16.31 3.69 3.63
C SER A 134 -16.21 4.44 2.30
N THR A 135 -14.99 4.61 1.76
CA THR A 135 -14.71 5.31 0.51
C THR A 135 -14.82 4.38 -0.70
N TYR A 136 -14.01 3.31 -0.70
CA TYR A 136 -13.85 2.42 -1.86
C TYR A 136 -14.80 1.21 -1.85
N GLY A 137 -15.29 0.79 -0.67
CA GLY A 137 -16.22 -0.34 -0.56
C GLY A 137 -15.55 -1.68 -0.25
N ARG A 138 -16.19 -2.77 -0.71
CA ARG A 138 -15.88 -4.14 -0.26
C ARG A 138 -14.50 -4.67 -0.67
N GLY A 139 -13.90 -4.13 -1.72
CA GLY A 139 -12.58 -4.57 -2.18
C GLY A 139 -11.50 -4.50 -1.11
N VAL A 140 -11.65 -3.59 -0.14
CA VAL A 140 -10.76 -3.47 1.03
C VAL A 140 -10.70 -4.74 1.86
N PHE A 141 -11.78 -5.54 1.89
CA PHE A 141 -11.80 -6.81 2.62
C PHE A 141 -10.74 -7.79 2.11
N LEU A 142 -10.53 -7.83 0.78
CA LEU A 142 -9.56 -8.74 0.18
C LEU A 142 -8.12 -8.36 0.51
N SER A 143 -7.83 -7.09 0.85
CA SER A 143 -6.49 -6.66 1.27
C SER A 143 -6.02 -7.32 2.57
N ALA A 144 -6.95 -7.83 3.41
CA ALA A 144 -6.57 -8.62 4.58
C ALA A 144 -5.77 -9.88 4.20
N PHE A 145 -6.10 -10.52 3.07
CA PHE A 145 -5.33 -11.64 2.54
C PHE A 145 -3.96 -11.20 2.06
N THR A 146 -3.87 -10.07 1.37
CA THR A 146 -2.57 -9.52 0.94
C THR A 146 -1.68 -9.24 2.14
N VAL A 147 -2.22 -8.59 3.18
CA VAL A 147 -1.49 -8.32 4.43
C VAL A 147 -1.03 -9.62 5.09
N LEU A 148 -1.90 -10.63 5.18
CA LEU A 148 -1.55 -11.92 5.78
C LEU A 148 -0.42 -12.62 5.02
N ILE A 149 -0.49 -12.67 3.68
CA ILE A 149 0.52 -13.30 2.85
C ILE A 149 1.83 -12.51 2.92
N TYR A 150 1.75 -11.19 2.78
CA TYR A 150 2.91 -10.30 2.77
C TYR A 150 3.65 -10.31 4.11
N GLN A 151 2.96 -10.05 5.20
CA GLN A 151 3.56 -10.06 6.53
C GLN A 151 3.97 -11.47 6.94
N GLY A 152 3.15 -12.49 6.64
CA GLY A 152 3.49 -13.89 6.89
C GLY A 152 4.78 -14.32 6.19
N PHE A 153 4.97 -13.87 4.93
CA PHE A 153 6.22 -14.10 4.21
C PHE A 153 7.43 -13.50 4.94
N PHE A 154 7.36 -12.24 5.39
CA PHE A 154 8.46 -11.60 6.11
C PHE A 154 8.66 -12.17 7.53
N VAL A 155 7.61 -12.66 8.18
CA VAL A 155 7.74 -13.38 9.47
C VAL A 155 8.52 -14.68 9.27
N LEU A 156 8.20 -15.45 8.23
CA LEU A 156 8.83 -16.75 7.97
C LEU A 156 10.22 -16.64 7.34
N ALA A 157 10.42 -15.69 6.45
CA ALA A 157 11.64 -15.51 5.70
C ALA A 157 12.56 -14.42 6.26
N GLY A 158 12.16 -13.75 7.34
CA GLY A 158 12.81 -12.55 7.86
C GLY A 158 14.27 -12.75 8.22
N SER A 159 14.63 -13.88 8.83
CA SER A 159 16.03 -14.20 9.17
C SER A 159 16.95 -14.33 7.96
N ALA A 160 16.42 -14.78 6.82
CA ALA A 160 17.16 -14.91 5.57
C ALA A 160 17.18 -13.59 4.76
N ILE A 161 16.12 -12.81 4.82
CA ILE A 161 15.92 -11.60 4.00
C ILE A 161 16.54 -10.37 4.64
N SER A 162 16.49 -10.26 5.97
CA SER A 162 17.00 -9.10 6.70
C SER A 162 18.47 -8.76 6.39
N PRO A 163 19.41 -9.74 6.34
CA PRO A 163 20.79 -9.44 5.97
C PRO A 163 20.96 -8.97 4.52
N ILE A 164 20.05 -9.39 3.62
CA ILE A 164 20.12 -9.06 2.18
C ILE A 164 19.60 -7.64 1.94
N LEU A 165 18.47 -7.28 2.53
CA LEU A 165 17.86 -5.97 2.36
C LEU A 165 18.60 -4.88 3.15
N GLY A 166 19.00 -5.19 4.37
CA GLY A 166 19.50 -4.19 5.31
C GLY A 166 18.49 -3.10 5.62
N GLU A 167 18.86 -2.14 6.44
CA GLU A 167 17.99 -0.98 6.78
C GLU A 167 17.77 -0.08 5.56
N THR A 168 18.78 0.08 4.73
CA THR A 168 18.72 0.92 3.52
C THR A 168 17.76 0.37 2.49
N GLY A 169 17.79 -0.94 2.21
CA GLY A 169 16.87 -1.56 1.26
C GLY A 169 15.41 -1.51 1.74
N ILE A 170 15.19 -1.67 3.05
CA ILE A 170 13.85 -1.52 3.65
C ILE A 170 13.35 -0.08 3.52
N SER A 171 14.22 0.91 3.77
CA SER A 171 13.91 2.33 3.61
C SER A 171 13.57 2.68 2.16
N ASP A 172 14.30 2.15 1.19
CA ASP A 172 14.03 2.39 -0.23
C ASP A 172 12.72 1.73 -0.71
N ILE A 173 12.38 0.52 -0.19
CA ILE A 173 11.05 -0.08 -0.44
C ILE A 173 9.95 0.81 0.15
N ALA A 174 10.13 1.27 1.39
CA ALA A 174 9.16 2.14 2.04
C ALA A 174 8.99 3.46 1.27
N ALA A 175 10.09 4.05 0.80
CA ALA A 175 10.05 5.27 0.01
C ALA A 175 9.32 5.07 -1.32
N ALA A 176 9.62 3.99 -2.06
CA ALA A 176 8.88 3.65 -3.28
C ALA A 176 7.39 3.48 -2.99
N GLY A 177 7.03 2.77 -1.91
CA GLY A 177 5.64 2.68 -1.43
C GLY A 177 5.02 4.04 -1.11
N GLY A 178 5.80 4.96 -0.53
CA GLY A 178 5.38 6.34 -0.28
C GLY A 178 4.97 7.07 -1.57
N TYR A 179 5.75 6.94 -2.65
CA TYR A 179 5.37 7.50 -3.96
C TYR A 179 4.09 6.87 -4.52
N LEU A 180 3.88 5.56 -4.32
CA LEU A 180 2.61 4.92 -4.70
C LEU A 180 1.43 5.50 -3.89
N LEU A 181 1.62 5.75 -2.58
CA LEU A 181 0.61 6.39 -1.74
C LEU A 181 0.32 7.83 -2.19
N LEU A 182 1.33 8.60 -2.63
CA LEU A 182 1.10 9.92 -3.21
C LEU A 182 0.21 9.83 -4.45
N MET A 183 0.44 8.87 -5.35
CA MET A 183 -0.41 8.64 -6.52
C MET A 183 -1.85 8.30 -6.10
N ILE A 184 -2.05 7.45 -5.08
CA ILE A 184 -3.36 7.10 -4.53
C ILE A 184 -4.04 8.33 -3.92
N GLY A 185 -3.32 9.12 -3.13
CA GLY A 185 -3.84 10.34 -2.51
C GLY A 185 -4.30 11.37 -3.54
N LEU A 186 -3.52 11.60 -4.60
CA LEU A 186 -3.89 12.47 -5.73
C LEU A 186 -5.14 11.95 -6.46
N SER A 187 -5.28 10.64 -6.58
CA SER A 187 -6.45 10.01 -7.19
C SER A 187 -7.70 10.14 -6.31
N LEU A 188 -7.56 10.03 -4.97
CA LEU A 188 -8.65 10.24 -4.00
C LEU A 188 -9.17 11.66 -4.00
N LEU A 189 -8.28 12.63 -4.19
CA LEU A 189 -8.63 14.05 -4.30
C LEU A 189 -9.16 14.44 -5.69
N ASP A 190 -9.26 13.47 -6.61
CA ASP A 190 -9.67 13.67 -8.01
C ASP A 190 -8.78 14.69 -8.77
N ILE A 191 -7.53 14.90 -8.30
CA ILE A 191 -6.56 15.80 -8.95
C ILE A 191 -5.96 15.11 -10.18
N ARG A 192 -5.51 13.85 -10.02
CA ARG A 192 -4.94 13.07 -11.11
C ARG A 192 -5.15 11.57 -10.88
N LYS A 193 -5.82 10.91 -11.81
CA LYS A 193 -5.97 9.45 -11.81
C LYS A 193 -4.75 8.82 -12.46
N THR A 194 -4.00 8.06 -11.68
CA THR A 194 -2.81 7.36 -12.13
C THR A 194 -3.02 5.86 -11.97
N LYS A 195 -2.56 5.08 -12.93
CA LYS A 195 -2.55 3.61 -12.87
C LYS A 195 -1.47 3.14 -11.89
N THR A 196 -1.74 3.28 -10.60
CA THR A 196 -0.77 3.06 -9.52
C THR A 196 -0.26 1.63 -9.46
N ALA A 197 -1.10 0.64 -9.81
CA ALA A 197 -0.67 -0.76 -9.81
C ALA A 197 0.45 -1.06 -10.80
N ASN A 198 0.54 -0.31 -11.89
CA ASN A 198 1.64 -0.48 -12.85
C ASN A 198 3.00 -0.08 -12.26
N PHE A 199 3.03 0.62 -11.12
CA PHE A 199 4.26 0.96 -10.41
C PHE A 199 4.62 -0.05 -9.30
N LEU A 200 3.81 -1.09 -9.04
CA LEU A 200 4.12 -2.12 -8.02
C LEU A 200 5.50 -2.78 -8.21
N PRO A 201 5.98 -3.07 -9.44
CA PRO A 201 7.32 -3.62 -9.59
C PRO A 201 8.43 -2.72 -9.04
N ALA A 202 8.19 -1.40 -8.90
CA ALA A 202 9.16 -0.48 -8.30
C ALA A 202 9.55 -0.88 -6.87
N LEU A 203 8.64 -1.51 -6.11
CA LEU A 203 8.94 -1.99 -4.75
C LEU A 203 10.05 -3.05 -4.74
N VAL A 204 10.15 -3.85 -5.80
CA VAL A 204 11.19 -4.87 -5.95
C VAL A 204 12.51 -4.25 -6.43
N PHE A 205 12.43 -3.26 -7.30
CA PHE A 205 13.61 -2.59 -7.86
C PHE A 205 14.22 -1.54 -6.92
N ALA A 206 13.43 -0.98 -6.00
CA ALA A 206 13.90 0.08 -5.10
C ALA A 206 15.15 -0.30 -4.28
N PRO A 207 15.22 -1.44 -3.59
CA PRO A 207 16.42 -1.81 -2.85
C PRO A 207 17.62 -2.11 -3.77
N VAL A 208 17.37 -2.62 -4.99
CA VAL A 208 18.43 -2.94 -5.95
C VAL A 208 19.10 -1.67 -6.47
N PHE A 209 18.29 -0.71 -6.91
CA PHE A 209 18.83 0.57 -7.37
C PHE A 209 19.31 1.44 -6.21
N GLY A 210 18.66 1.39 -5.04
CA GLY A 210 19.16 2.06 -3.85
C GLY A 210 20.59 1.61 -3.50
N TRP A 211 20.82 0.31 -3.50
CA TRP A 211 22.16 -0.23 -3.32
C TRP A 211 23.13 0.19 -4.44
N ALA A 212 22.73 0.08 -5.70
CA ALA A 212 23.59 0.46 -6.84
C ALA A 212 23.97 1.94 -6.84
N PHE A 213 23.07 2.82 -6.41
CA PHE A 213 23.31 4.27 -6.38
C PHE A 213 23.83 4.78 -5.04
N SER A 214 23.91 3.94 -3.99
CA SER A 214 24.54 4.33 -2.73
C SER A 214 26.04 4.64 -2.87
N PHE A 215 26.68 4.16 -3.94
CA PHE A 215 28.07 4.49 -4.28
C PHE A 215 28.25 5.85 -4.96
N LEU A 216 27.13 6.54 -5.30
CA LEU A 216 27.15 7.83 -5.99
C LEU A 216 26.67 8.99 -5.08
N ALA A 217 26.24 8.67 -3.86
CA ALA A 217 25.82 9.63 -2.83
C ALA A 217 26.92 9.81 -1.80
#